data_a63e6cf8ec90e93d1873f032dce43465
#
_entry.id   a63e6cf8ec90e93d1873f032dce43465
#
_cell.length_a   1.000
_cell.length_b   1.000
_cell.length_c   1.000
_cell.angle_alpha   90.00
_cell.angle_beta   90.00
_cell.angle_gamma   90.00
#
_symmetry.space_group_name_H-M   'P 1'
#
loop_
_entity.id
_entity.type
_entity.pdbx_description
1 polymer ?
#
loop_
_entity_poly.entity_id
_entity_poly.type
_entity_poly.pdbx_seq_one_letter_code
_entity_poly.pdbx_strand_id
1 'polypeptide(L)'
;EMLCGVMEQTLPFPCSTPWFNRMGSNKQEAAIIGGGIASALLSLALLRRGWQVTLYCADEAPALGASGNRQGALYPLLSKHDEALNRFFSNAFTFARRFYDLLPVKFDHDWCGVTQLGWDEKSQHKIAQMLSMDLPAELAVAV
;
A
#
# COMPACT_ATOMS: atom_id res chain seq x y z
N GLU A 1 19.81 -6.36 -1.65
CA GLU A 1 19.83 -7.61 -0.84
C GLU A 1 18.40 -8.08 -0.63
N MET A 2 18.13 -9.29 -1.06
CA MET A 2 16.84 -9.92 -0.86
C MET A 2 16.87 -10.58 0.52
N LEU A 3 16.10 -10.07 1.48
CA LEU A 3 15.94 -10.72 2.79
C LEU A 3 15.06 -11.96 2.61
N CYS A 4 15.67 -13.12 2.56
CA CYS A 4 14.98 -14.39 2.67
C CYS A 4 14.89 -14.75 4.15
N GLY A 5 13.70 -14.66 4.73
CA GLY A 5 13.40 -15.14 6.08
C GLY A 5 12.56 -16.41 6.01
N VAL A 6 12.92 -17.41 6.81
CA VAL A 6 12.04 -18.54 7.08
C VAL A 6 11.05 -18.09 8.15
N MET A 7 9.76 -18.12 7.84
CA MET A 7 8.72 -17.87 8.83
C MET A 7 8.57 -19.15 9.69
N GLU A 8 9.06 -19.11 10.91
CA GLU A 8 8.80 -20.18 11.88
C GLU A 8 7.32 -20.19 12.23
N GLN A 9 6.75 -21.38 12.32
CA GLN A 9 5.32 -21.56 12.65
C GLN A 9 4.98 -21.23 14.11
N THR A 10 5.98 -21.10 14.96
CA THR A 10 5.83 -20.78 16.37
C THR A 10 6.41 -19.41 16.66
N LEU A 11 5.56 -18.46 17.10
CA LEU A 11 6.04 -17.19 17.60
C LEU A 11 6.86 -17.43 18.89
N PRO A 12 8.07 -16.85 19.01
CA PRO A 12 8.94 -17.06 20.17
C PRO A 12 8.38 -16.49 21.48
N PHE A 13 7.29 -15.73 21.41
CA PHE A 13 6.63 -15.12 22.58
C PHE A 13 5.14 -15.45 22.58
N PRO A 14 4.59 -15.91 23.73
CA PRO A 14 3.15 -16.07 23.86
C PRO A 14 2.47 -14.68 23.75
N CYS A 15 1.65 -14.53 22.74
CA CYS A 15 0.93 -13.30 22.53
C CYS A 15 -0.34 -13.30 23.38
N SER A 16 -0.44 -12.38 24.33
CA SER A 16 -1.59 -12.26 25.24
C SER A 16 -2.79 -11.54 24.64
N THR A 17 -2.66 -10.97 23.46
CA THR A 17 -3.72 -10.18 22.81
C THR A 17 -4.35 -10.93 21.66
N PRO A 18 -5.70 -10.92 21.52
CA PRO A 18 -6.42 -11.73 20.53
C PRO A 18 -6.07 -11.40 19.07
N TRP A 19 -5.69 -10.17 18.76
CA TRP A 19 -5.33 -9.74 17.40
C TRP A 19 -4.02 -10.29 16.88
N PHE A 20 -3.18 -10.86 17.74
CA PHE A 20 -1.95 -11.53 17.35
C PHE A 20 -2.09 -13.05 17.31
N ASN A 21 -3.21 -13.60 17.78
CA ASN A 21 -3.49 -15.02 17.67
C ASN A 21 -3.88 -15.33 16.21
N ARG A 22 -2.96 -15.92 15.49
CA ARG A 22 -3.23 -16.49 14.18
C ARG A 22 -3.79 -17.88 14.36
N MET A 23 -5.08 -18.03 14.12
CA MET A 23 -5.66 -19.35 13.96
C MET A 23 -5.15 -19.92 12.62
N GLY A 24 -4.38 -21.00 12.68
CA GLY A 24 -3.97 -21.74 11.48
C GLY A 24 -5.21 -22.28 10.79
N SER A 25 -5.35 -22.02 9.50
CA SER A 25 -6.37 -22.64 8.67
C SER A 25 -5.67 -23.46 7.59
N ASN A 26 -6.05 -24.74 7.49
CA ASN A 26 -5.61 -25.58 6.38
C ASN A 26 -6.44 -25.34 5.10
N LYS A 27 -7.45 -24.47 5.17
CA LYS A 27 -8.29 -24.10 4.03
C LYS A 27 -7.70 -22.86 3.35
N GLN A 28 -7.49 -22.95 2.06
CA GLN A 28 -7.10 -21.83 1.21
C GLN A 28 -8.34 -21.05 0.77
N GLU A 29 -9.14 -20.60 1.72
CA GLU A 29 -10.34 -19.81 1.52
C GLU A 29 -10.23 -18.49 2.26
N ALA A 30 -10.63 -17.39 1.61
CA ALA A 30 -10.61 -16.07 2.20
C ALA A 30 -11.89 -15.30 1.87
N ALA A 31 -12.47 -14.67 2.91
CA ALA A 31 -13.53 -13.69 2.77
C ALA A 31 -12.92 -12.29 2.92
N ILE A 32 -13.11 -11.44 1.92
CA ILE A 32 -12.61 -10.06 1.90
C ILE A 32 -13.81 -9.12 1.96
N ILE A 33 -13.80 -8.20 2.90
CA ILE A 33 -14.86 -7.20 3.09
C ILE A 33 -14.39 -5.87 2.54
N GLY A 34 -15.15 -5.31 1.59
CA GLY A 34 -14.91 -4.03 0.94
C GLY A 34 -14.77 -4.15 -0.57
N GLY A 35 -15.20 -3.14 -1.30
CA GLY A 35 -15.17 -3.08 -2.78
C GLY A 35 -14.08 -2.19 -3.36
N GLY A 36 -13.12 -1.71 -2.52
CA GLY A 36 -12.09 -0.76 -2.95
C GLY A 36 -10.85 -1.42 -3.55
N ILE A 37 -9.88 -0.58 -3.93
CA ILE A 37 -8.61 -1.00 -4.54
C ILE A 37 -7.81 -1.95 -3.64
N ALA A 38 -7.81 -1.75 -2.33
CA ALA A 38 -7.10 -2.62 -1.40
C ALA A 38 -7.65 -4.05 -1.44
N SER A 39 -8.98 -4.20 -1.47
CA SER A 39 -9.66 -5.49 -1.56
C SER A 39 -9.40 -6.16 -2.91
N ALA A 40 -9.40 -5.39 -3.99
CA ALA A 40 -9.08 -5.91 -5.33
C ALA A 40 -7.65 -6.44 -5.41
N LEU A 41 -6.68 -5.69 -4.89
CA LEU A 41 -5.27 -6.10 -4.88
C LEU A 41 -5.02 -7.32 -3.98
N LEU A 42 -5.66 -7.36 -2.81
CA LEU A 42 -5.58 -8.51 -1.90
C LEU A 42 -6.21 -9.75 -2.53
N SER A 43 -7.38 -9.60 -3.16
CA SER A 43 -8.04 -10.70 -3.89
C SER A 43 -7.13 -11.25 -4.98
N LEU A 44 -6.56 -10.38 -5.80
CA LEU A 44 -5.63 -10.79 -6.86
C LEU A 44 -4.40 -11.51 -6.31
N ALA A 45 -3.83 -11.01 -5.21
CA ALA A 45 -2.67 -11.62 -4.58
C ALA A 45 -2.96 -13.02 -4.02
N LEU A 46 -4.14 -13.23 -3.45
CA LEU A 46 -4.58 -14.53 -2.93
C LEU A 46 -4.93 -15.51 -4.05
N LEU A 47 -5.67 -15.06 -5.06
CA LEU A 47 -6.01 -15.86 -6.24
C LEU A 47 -4.76 -16.39 -6.95
N ARG A 48 -3.73 -15.54 -7.13
CA ARG A 48 -2.43 -15.95 -7.70
C ARG A 48 -1.70 -17.01 -6.88
N ARG A 49 -2.08 -17.19 -5.62
CA ARG A 49 -1.55 -18.21 -4.70
C ARG A 49 -2.47 -19.42 -4.56
N GLY A 50 -3.49 -19.54 -5.40
CA GLY A 50 -4.42 -20.66 -5.41
C GLY A 50 -5.50 -20.61 -4.32
N TRP A 51 -5.71 -19.45 -3.69
CA TRP A 51 -6.79 -19.29 -2.71
C TRP A 51 -8.14 -19.09 -3.40
N GLN A 52 -9.18 -19.62 -2.79
CA GLN A 52 -10.56 -19.27 -3.13
C GLN A 52 -10.92 -17.97 -2.40
N VAL A 53 -11.37 -16.98 -3.13
CA VAL A 53 -11.66 -15.65 -2.57
C VAL A 53 -13.11 -15.29 -2.81
N THR A 54 -13.80 -14.90 -1.73
CA THR A 54 -15.13 -14.31 -1.78
C THR A 54 -15.04 -12.84 -1.37
N LEU A 55 -15.44 -11.94 -2.26
CA LEU A 55 -15.46 -10.50 -2.00
C LEU A 55 -16.89 -10.07 -1.62
N TYR A 56 -17.01 -9.45 -0.45
CA TYR A 56 -18.25 -8.85 0.04
C TYR A 56 -18.17 -7.33 -0.10
N CYS A 57 -19.04 -6.76 -0.90
CA CYS A 57 -19.16 -5.32 -1.10
C CYS A 57 -20.50 -4.85 -0.56
N ALA A 58 -20.54 -3.72 0.12
CA ALA A 58 -21.77 -3.11 0.60
C ALA A 58 -22.56 -2.42 -0.52
N ASP A 59 -21.85 -1.97 -1.55
CA ASP A 59 -22.41 -1.28 -2.70
C ASP A 59 -22.83 -2.29 -3.78
N GLU A 60 -23.66 -1.84 -4.73
CA GLU A 60 -24.14 -2.65 -5.86
C GLU A 60 -23.01 -3.11 -6.81
N ALA A 61 -21.88 -2.39 -6.81
CA ALA A 61 -20.70 -2.72 -7.58
C ALA A 61 -19.41 -2.33 -6.84
N PRO A 62 -18.26 -2.96 -7.16
CA PRO A 62 -16.97 -2.52 -6.66
C PRO A 62 -16.61 -1.10 -7.10
N ALA A 63 -15.75 -0.44 -6.33
CA ALA A 63 -15.18 0.89 -6.61
C ALA A 63 -16.20 2.05 -6.65
N LEU A 64 -17.31 1.97 -5.92
CA LEU A 64 -18.26 3.08 -5.80
C LEU A 64 -17.89 4.10 -4.71
N GLY A 65 -16.91 3.78 -3.84
CA GLY A 65 -16.34 4.72 -2.87
C GLY A 65 -15.17 5.52 -3.43
N ALA A 66 -14.18 5.83 -2.59
CA ALA A 66 -12.99 6.60 -2.97
C ALA A 66 -12.18 5.96 -4.12
N SER A 67 -12.22 4.64 -4.26
CA SER A 67 -11.58 3.94 -5.38
C SER A 67 -12.29 4.12 -6.73
N GLY A 68 -13.46 4.73 -6.75
CA GLY A 68 -14.19 5.11 -7.96
C GLY A 68 -13.92 6.53 -8.45
N ASN A 69 -13.05 7.27 -7.79
CA ASN A 69 -12.64 8.58 -8.27
C ASN A 69 -11.99 8.45 -9.65
N ARG A 70 -12.33 9.38 -10.55
CA ARG A 70 -11.83 9.38 -11.93
C ARG A 70 -10.33 9.54 -12.02
N GLN A 71 -9.71 10.16 -11.02
CA GLN A 71 -8.27 10.35 -10.90
C GLN A 71 -7.82 9.96 -9.50
N GLY A 72 -6.69 9.26 -9.44
CA GLY A 72 -5.99 8.91 -8.22
C GLY A 72 -4.52 9.30 -8.37
N ALA A 73 -3.93 9.83 -7.30
CA ALA A 73 -2.50 10.11 -7.26
C ALA A 73 -1.77 9.04 -6.47
N LEU A 74 -0.67 8.53 -7.02
CA LEU A 74 0.22 7.60 -6.35
C LEU A 74 1.50 8.33 -5.94
N TYR A 75 1.71 8.48 -4.65
CA TYR A 75 2.91 9.08 -4.08
C TYR A 75 3.20 8.52 -2.68
N PRO A 76 4.47 8.49 -2.22
CA PRO A 76 4.79 8.00 -0.90
C PRO A 76 4.39 9.04 0.17
N LEU A 77 3.86 8.56 1.31
CA LEU A 77 3.70 9.39 2.50
C LEU A 77 5.04 9.45 3.23
N LEU A 78 5.65 10.62 3.27
CA LEU A 78 6.94 10.85 3.88
C LEU A 78 6.78 11.69 5.16
N SER A 79 7.53 11.31 6.21
CA SER A 79 7.53 12.01 7.50
C SER A 79 8.93 12.03 8.08
N LYS A 80 9.41 13.20 8.48
CA LYS A 80 10.73 13.34 9.13
C LYS A 80 10.82 12.61 10.46
N HIS A 81 9.69 12.42 11.14
CA HIS A 81 9.63 11.93 12.51
C HIS A 81 9.33 10.42 12.62
N ASP A 82 9.09 9.74 11.51
CA ASP A 82 8.73 8.32 11.50
C ASP A 82 9.48 7.55 10.41
N GLU A 83 10.64 7.03 10.78
CA GLU A 83 11.49 6.24 9.88
C GLU A 83 10.80 4.93 9.43
N ALA A 84 10.06 4.28 10.32
CA ALA A 84 9.36 3.04 9.99
C ALA A 84 8.27 3.29 8.95
N LEU A 85 7.53 4.40 9.11
CA LEU A 85 6.52 4.83 8.16
C LEU A 85 7.14 5.16 6.79
N ASN A 86 8.26 5.89 6.77
CA ASN A 86 8.98 6.23 5.55
C ASN A 86 9.44 4.98 4.80
N ARG A 87 10.05 4.03 5.49
CA ARG A 87 10.48 2.75 4.89
C ARG A 87 9.29 1.99 4.31
N PHE A 88 8.18 1.93 5.05
CA PHE A 88 6.98 1.25 4.59
C PHE A 88 6.43 1.90 3.32
N PHE A 89 6.20 3.21 3.32
CA PHE A 89 5.58 3.90 2.18
C PHE A 89 6.50 4.01 0.97
N SER A 90 7.81 4.17 1.16
CA SER A 90 8.77 4.15 0.05
C SER A 90 8.80 2.79 -0.65
N ASN A 91 8.82 1.71 0.13
CA ASN A 91 8.75 0.35 -0.42
C ASN A 91 7.40 0.06 -1.08
N ALA A 92 6.29 0.49 -0.45
CA ALA A 92 4.96 0.32 -1.00
C ALA A 92 4.77 1.09 -2.32
N PHE A 93 5.30 2.31 -2.40
CA PHE A 93 5.28 3.12 -3.62
C PHE A 93 6.06 2.45 -4.75
N THR A 94 7.30 2.04 -4.48
CA THR A 94 8.15 1.35 -5.48
C THR A 94 7.53 0.04 -5.94
N PHE A 95 6.95 -0.72 -5.01
CA PHE A 95 6.22 -1.94 -5.34
C PHE A 95 5.00 -1.64 -6.20
N ALA A 96 4.17 -0.67 -5.80
CA ALA A 96 2.94 -0.33 -6.51
C ALA A 96 3.22 0.12 -7.95
N ARG A 97 4.22 0.97 -8.16
CA ARG A 97 4.63 1.39 -9.51
C ARG A 97 4.96 0.21 -10.40
N ARG A 98 5.84 -0.68 -9.95
CA ARG A 98 6.20 -1.89 -10.70
C ARG A 98 5.00 -2.82 -10.91
N PHE A 99 4.15 -2.94 -9.91
CA PHE A 99 2.96 -3.78 -9.97
C PHE A 99 1.99 -3.28 -11.04
N TYR A 100 1.73 -1.98 -11.11
CA TYR A 100 0.86 -1.39 -12.12
C TYR A 100 1.43 -1.51 -13.53
N ASP A 101 2.74 -1.30 -13.71
CA ASP A 101 3.41 -1.49 -15.01
C ASP A 101 3.31 -2.94 -15.53
N LEU A 102 3.24 -3.91 -14.64
CA LEU A 102 3.17 -5.35 -14.97
C LEU A 102 1.75 -5.89 -15.05
N LEU A 103 0.73 -5.07 -14.82
CA LEU A 103 -0.66 -5.53 -14.96
C LEU A 103 -0.98 -5.85 -16.43
N PRO A 104 -1.61 -7.00 -16.70
CA PRO A 104 -1.98 -7.38 -18.07
C PRO A 104 -3.19 -6.60 -18.59
N VAL A 105 -3.68 -5.64 -17.85
CA VAL A 105 -4.86 -4.82 -18.16
C VAL A 105 -4.41 -3.42 -18.50
N LYS A 106 -4.87 -2.89 -19.62
CA LYS A 106 -4.65 -1.48 -19.99
C LYS A 106 -5.58 -0.60 -19.16
N PHE A 107 -5.02 0.43 -18.57
CA PHE A 107 -5.73 1.51 -17.89
C PHE A 107 -4.98 2.82 -18.12
N ASP A 108 -5.70 3.92 -18.10
CA ASP A 108 -5.10 5.23 -18.30
C ASP A 108 -4.27 5.62 -17.08
N HIS A 109 -2.99 5.81 -17.28
CA HIS A 109 -2.06 6.28 -16.24
C HIS A 109 -0.87 7.00 -16.85
N ASP A 110 -0.27 7.89 -16.06
CA ASP A 110 0.97 8.57 -16.40
C ASP A 110 1.83 8.72 -15.14
N TRP A 111 3.11 8.45 -15.27
CA TRP A 111 4.09 8.62 -14.20
C TRP A 111 4.67 10.04 -14.20
N CYS A 112 3.83 11.05 -14.28
CA CYS A 112 4.19 12.47 -14.35
C CYS A 112 4.66 13.07 -13.02
N GLY A 113 4.60 12.31 -11.93
CA GLY A 113 4.87 12.81 -10.59
C GLY A 113 3.70 13.55 -9.95
N VAL A 114 3.87 13.93 -8.69
CA VAL A 114 2.87 14.71 -7.92
C VAL A 114 3.57 15.90 -7.28
N THR A 115 3.16 17.11 -7.66
CA THR A 115 3.68 18.34 -7.06
C THR A 115 2.89 18.69 -5.81
N GLN A 116 3.56 18.83 -4.68
CA GLN A 116 2.98 19.32 -3.44
C GLN A 116 3.28 20.81 -3.29
N LEU A 117 2.24 21.61 -3.08
CA LEU A 117 2.36 23.05 -2.91
C LEU A 117 2.32 23.43 -1.43
N GLY A 118 3.21 24.34 -1.04
CA GLY A 118 3.19 24.98 0.27
C GLY A 118 2.24 26.17 0.30
N TRP A 119 0.94 25.94 0.31
CA TRP A 119 -0.10 26.96 0.23
C TRP A 119 -0.36 27.69 1.55
N ASP A 120 0.07 27.12 2.69
CA ASP A 120 0.05 27.73 4.01
C ASP A 120 1.36 27.45 4.77
N GLU A 121 1.57 28.13 5.90
CA GLU A 121 2.77 27.96 6.71
C GLU A 121 2.99 26.54 7.19
N LYS A 122 1.91 25.82 7.51
CA LYS A 122 1.97 24.43 7.95
C LYS A 122 2.45 23.48 6.84
N SER A 123 1.92 23.65 5.63
CA SER A 123 2.34 22.87 4.47
C SER A 123 3.75 23.23 4.01
N GLN A 124 4.14 24.51 4.05
CA GLN A 124 5.52 24.94 3.79
C GLN A 124 6.49 24.32 4.78
N HIS A 125 6.17 24.35 6.07
CA HIS A 125 7.00 23.74 7.10
C HIS A 125 7.14 22.21 6.89
N LYS A 126 6.05 21.54 6.57
CA LYS A 126 6.05 20.10 6.26
C LYS A 126 6.93 19.78 5.06
N ILE A 127 6.82 20.54 3.98
CA ILE A 127 7.64 20.37 2.77
C ILE A 127 9.11 20.61 3.10
N ALA A 128 9.45 21.69 3.84
CA ALA A 128 10.82 21.96 4.26
C ALA A 128 11.40 20.82 5.09
N GLN A 129 10.61 20.24 6.00
CA GLN A 129 11.02 19.06 6.75
C GLN A 129 11.29 17.85 5.86
N MET A 130 10.43 17.59 4.87
CA MET A 130 10.63 16.48 3.92
C MET A 130 11.90 16.69 3.09
N LEU A 131 12.11 17.89 2.57
CA LEU A 131 13.30 18.22 1.77
C LEU A 131 14.61 18.20 2.59
N SER A 132 14.52 18.33 3.91
CA SER A 132 15.69 18.18 4.81
C SER A 132 16.08 16.70 5.05
N MET A 133 15.26 15.76 4.57
CA MET A 133 15.60 14.35 4.58
C MET A 133 16.43 14.06 3.34
N ASP A 134 17.51 13.32 3.46
CA ASP A 134 18.34 12.90 2.32
C ASP A 134 17.61 11.77 1.55
N LEU A 135 16.60 12.17 0.79
CA LEU A 135 15.74 11.26 0.03
C LEU A 135 16.28 11.08 -1.39
N PRO A 136 16.21 9.86 -1.93
CA PRO A 136 16.48 9.63 -3.34
C PRO A 136 15.58 10.51 -4.23
N ALA A 137 16.13 11.04 -5.32
CA ALA A 137 15.40 11.90 -6.27
C ALA A 137 14.15 11.22 -6.88
N GLU A 138 14.15 9.90 -6.92
CA GLU A 138 13.00 9.09 -7.36
C GLU A 138 11.80 9.17 -6.40
N LEU A 139 12.04 9.55 -5.15
CA LEU A 139 10.97 9.68 -4.15
C LEU A 139 10.50 11.12 -3.98
N ALA A 140 11.42 12.07 -3.93
CA ALA A 140 11.10 13.49 -3.79
C ALA A 140 12.26 14.38 -4.25
N VAL A 141 11.91 15.48 -4.89
CA VAL A 141 12.84 16.52 -5.36
C VAL A 141 12.20 17.89 -5.23
N ALA A 142 12.99 18.90 -4.91
CA ALA A 142 12.55 20.29 -4.97
C ALA A 142 12.46 20.75 -6.43
N VAL A 143 11.38 21.46 -6.78
CA VAL A 143 11.14 22.04 -8.11
C VAL A 143 11.04 23.56 -7.99
#